data_a8662bed757b9b1ff86a4378e229817d
#
_entry.id   a8662bed757b9b1ff86a4378e229817d
#
_cell.length_a   1.000
_cell.length_b   1.000
_cell.length_c   1.000
_cell.angle_alpha   90.00
_cell.angle_beta   90.00
_cell.angle_gamma   90.00
#
_symmetry.space_group_name_H-M   'P 1'
#
loop_
_entity.id
_entity.type
_entity.pdbx_description
1 polymer ?
#
loop_
_entity_poly.entity_id
_entity_poly.type
_entity_poly.pdbx_seq_one_letter_code
_entity_poly.pdbx_strand_id
1 'polypeptide(L)'
;MPIYRTNEKRDGLTKYLIRVNYTQDGQYKTITRIAYGKESAKKFEASMLNSTKEESSDLTVPELIDLYLETKKHEIRESTLKKNAQILNRYIRPLNVKLKKLTSKQLVSWKNDISSRDLSFTMKKNIYGAFRGLLNWAVTVGYLDKNPLIKIGNFRDAYQKKKEILFYTQEEFVKFIREVKTISEERNYNDYYVFFALAYFTGARKGEIHALRWTDYRDGKITINKSISQKLGNGDRETPPKNINSNRTIEVSRPLADILDEHFKHCKQYSGFNASYHICGGLHPLRDTSIENVNKEAAKRAGLHHIRIHDFRHSHASLLANNDINILEISRRLGHSDIATTLNVYSHFYPAEESKATSILDKIRI
;
A
#
# COMPACT_ATOMS: atom_id res chain seq x y z
N MET A 1 7.29 1.38 -31.07
CA MET A 1 8.68 1.60 -31.49
C MET A 1 8.67 2.56 -32.65
N PRO A 2 9.51 3.57 -32.69
CA PRO A 2 9.38 4.58 -33.69
C PRO A 2 10.28 4.28 -34.90
N ILE A 3 9.64 4.08 -36.06
CA ILE A 3 10.25 4.25 -37.37
C ILE A 3 10.10 5.72 -37.72
N TYR A 4 11.21 6.46 -37.76
CA TYR A 4 11.20 7.88 -38.09
C TYR A 4 11.41 8.07 -39.59
N ARG A 5 10.49 8.75 -40.25
CA ARG A 5 10.62 9.19 -41.65
C ARG A 5 11.56 10.40 -41.70
N THR A 6 12.55 10.38 -42.58
CA THR A 6 13.40 11.55 -42.84
C THR A 6 12.99 12.21 -44.18
N ASN A 7 13.47 13.43 -44.42
CA ASN A 7 13.25 14.13 -45.71
C ASN A 7 14.23 13.70 -46.82
N GLU A 8 15.20 12.82 -46.48
CA GLU A 8 16.17 12.33 -47.44
C GLU A 8 15.60 11.18 -48.28
N LYS A 9 15.97 11.19 -49.57
CA LYS A 9 15.61 10.15 -50.55
C LYS A 9 16.87 9.63 -51.23
N ARG A 10 16.88 8.33 -51.54
CA ARG A 10 17.89 7.70 -52.37
C ARG A 10 17.15 6.81 -53.39
N ASP A 11 17.47 6.93 -54.66
CA ASP A 11 16.85 6.15 -55.74
C ASP A 11 15.30 6.21 -55.71
N GLY A 12 14.73 7.39 -55.42
CA GLY A 12 13.30 7.60 -55.31
C GLY A 12 12.67 7.08 -53.99
N LEU A 13 13.38 6.36 -53.15
CA LEU A 13 12.91 5.79 -51.92
C LEU A 13 13.23 6.69 -50.72
N THR A 14 12.23 6.94 -49.88
CA THR A 14 12.39 7.73 -48.63
C THR A 14 13.25 6.97 -47.63
N LYS A 15 14.19 7.67 -47.00
CA LYS A 15 15.02 7.15 -45.88
C LYS A 15 14.22 7.10 -44.60
N TYR A 16 14.30 5.97 -43.93
CA TYR A 16 13.73 5.74 -42.59
C TYR A 16 14.81 5.43 -41.60
N LEU A 17 14.71 5.98 -40.42
CA LEU A 17 15.58 5.74 -39.28
C LEU A 17 14.84 4.82 -38.31
N ILE A 18 15.38 3.62 -38.08
CA ILE A 18 14.77 2.58 -37.23
C ILE A 18 15.58 2.54 -35.96
N ARG A 19 14.94 2.84 -34.81
CA ARG A 19 15.58 2.77 -33.50
C ARG A 19 14.98 1.62 -32.70
N VAL A 20 15.77 0.61 -32.39
CA VAL A 20 15.36 -0.52 -31.59
C VAL A 20 16.14 -0.48 -30.27
N ASN A 21 15.40 -0.36 -29.18
CA ASN A 21 15.96 -0.45 -27.83
C ASN A 21 15.83 -1.91 -27.37
N TYR A 22 16.90 -2.49 -26.87
CA TYR A 22 16.94 -3.84 -26.32
C TYR A 22 17.87 -3.90 -25.11
N THR A 23 17.69 -4.90 -24.27
CA THR A 23 18.56 -5.14 -23.13
C THR A 23 19.41 -6.36 -23.42
N GLN A 24 20.73 -6.23 -23.34
CA GLN A 24 21.68 -7.32 -23.46
C GLN A 24 22.60 -7.28 -22.22
N ASP A 25 22.77 -8.41 -21.55
CA ASP A 25 23.59 -8.54 -20.34
C ASP A 25 23.24 -7.52 -19.22
N GLY A 26 21.93 -7.24 -19.06
CA GLY A 26 21.43 -6.28 -18.06
C GLY A 26 21.65 -4.80 -18.42
N GLN A 27 22.24 -4.50 -19.58
CA GLN A 27 22.45 -3.12 -20.04
C GLN A 27 21.47 -2.73 -21.13
N TYR A 28 20.92 -1.52 -21.04
CA TYR A 28 20.10 -0.91 -22.08
C TYR A 28 20.96 -0.55 -23.28
N LYS A 29 20.72 -1.19 -24.42
CA LYS A 29 21.39 -0.88 -25.71
C LYS A 29 20.38 -0.37 -26.70
N THR A 30 20.78 0.55 -27.54
CA THR A 30 19.98 1.08 -28.65
C THR A 30 20.71 0.81 -29.97
N ILE A 31 20.05 0.11 -30.87
CA ILE A 31 20.53 -0.03 -32.25
C ILE A 31 19.75 0.93 -33.12
N THR A 32 20.48 1.74 -33.88
CA THR A 32 19.92 2.60 -34.90
C THR A 32 20.36 2.10 -36.28
N ARG A 33 19.42 1.88 -37.18
CA ARG A 33 19.65 1.48 -38.57
C ARG A 33 18.89 2.35 -39.54
N ILE A 34 19.36 2.38 -40.76
CA ILE A 34 18.77 3.13 -41.87
C ILE A 34 18.23 2.12 -42.87
N ALA A 35 16.98 2.36 -43.32
CA ALA A 35 16.41 1.61 -44.43
C ALA A 35 15.79 2.58 -45.43
N TYR A 36 15.83 2.24 -46.72
CA TYR A 36 15.17 3.01 -47.77
C TYR A 36 13.90 2.27 -48.21
N GLY A 37 12.78 2.97 -48.18
CA GLY A 37 11.45 2.43 -48.42
C GLY A 37 10.77 1.90 -47.14
N LYS A 38 9.45 2.15 -47.04
CA LYS A 38 8.63 1.83 -45.85
C LYS A 38 8.55 0.32 -45.59
N GLU A 39 8.51 -0.51 -46.63
CA GLU A 39 8.45 -1.96 -46.49
C GLU A 39 9.78 -2.54 -45.98
N SER A 40 10.91 -2.07 -46.51
CA SER A 40 12.23 -2.44 -46.05
C SER A 40 12.46 -2.06 -44.60
N ALA A 41 11.98 -0.88 -44.17
CA ALA A 41 12.03 -0.45 -42.80
C ALA A 41 11.22 -1.36 -41.86
N LYS A 42 10.00 -1.77 -42.25
CA LYS A 42 9.18 -2.73 -41.51
C LYS A 42 9.78 -4.15 -41.45
N LYS A 43 10.33 -4.64 -42.56
CA LYS A 43 11.01 -5.95 -42.59
C LYS A 43 12.24 -5.97 -41.68
N PHE A 44 13.00 -4.87 -41.68
CA PHE A 44 14.18 -4.73 -40.82
C PHE A 44 13.79 -4.64 -39.35
N GLU A 45 12.78 -3.84 -39.00
CA GLU A 45 12.23 -3.79 -37.64
C GLU A 45 11.78 -5.18 -37.17
N ALA A 46 11.05 -5.91 -38.00
CA ALA A 46 10.60 -7.25 -37.71
C ALA A 46 11.76 -8.24 -37.52
N SER A 47 12.84 -8.16 -38.33
CA SER A 47 13.99 -9.01 -38.19
C SER A 47 14.80 -8.73 -36.92
N MET A 48 14.92 -7.44 -36.53
CA MET A 48 15.58 -7.05 -35.29
C MET A 48 14.79 -7.47 -34.05
N LEU A 49 13.46 -7.35 -34.12
CA LEU A 49 12.56 -7.85 -33.09
C LEU A 49 12.63 -9.38 -32.96
N ASN A 50 12.80 -10.10 -34.04
CA ASN A 50 12.92 -11.55 -34.00
C ASN A 50 14.29 -12.00 -33.46
N SER A 51 15.40 -11.32 -33.76
CA SER A 51 16.71 -11.65 -33.19
C SER A 51 16.77 -11.39 -31.67
N THR A 52 16.17 -10.30 -31.20
CA THR A 52 16.04 -10.08 -29.75
C THR A 52 15.03 -11.04 -29.08
N LYS A 53 14.05 -11.55 -29.85
CA LYS A 53 13.10 -12.57 -29.38
C LYS A 53 13.72 -13.95 -29.21
N GLU A 54 14.73 -14.32 -29.99
CA GLU A 54 15.36 -15.62 -29.85
C GLU A 54 16.09 -15.79 -28.51
N GLU A 55 16.80 -14.78 -28.02
CA GLU A 55 17.42 -14.80 -26.69
C GLU A 55 16.39 -14.75 -25.53
N SER A 56 15.32 -13.95 -25.67
CA SER A 56 14.27 -13.85 -24.64
C SER A 56 13.37 -15.08 -24.58
N SER A 57 13.35 -15.88 -25.62
CA SER A 57 12.38 -16.95 -25.84
C SER A 57 12.69 -18.25 -25.10
N ASP A 58 13.89 -18.41 -24.59
CA ASP A 58 14.31 -19.58 -23.81
C ASP A 58 14.17 -19.37 -22.29
N LEU A 59 13.88 -18.15 -21.85
CA LEU A 59 13.72 -17.81 -20.45
C LEU A 59 12.52 -18.57 -19.84
N THR A 60 12.75 -19.19 -18.71
CA THR A 60 11.71 -19.86 -17.91
C THR A 60 11.02 -18.89 -16.95
N VAL A 61 9.83 -19.25 -16.46
CA VAL A 61 9.13 -18.46 -15.43
C VAL A 61 9.96 -18.29 -14.14
N PRO A 62 10.67 -19.33 -13.62
CA PRO A 62 11.58 -19.16 -12.49
C PRO A 62 12.68 -18.13 -12.71
N GLU A 63 13.37 -18.21 -13.86
CA GLU A 63 14.44 -17.25 -14.22
C GLU A 63 13.89 -15.83 -14.36
N LEU A 64 12.69 -15.68 -14.94
CA LEU A 64 12.01 -14.38 -15.01
C LEU A 64 11.72 -13.81 -13.63
N ILE A 65 11.33 -14.66 -12.65
CA ILE A 65 11.09 -14.23 -11.26
C ILE A 65 12.38 -13.69 -10.65
N ASP A 66 13.51 -14.39 -10.85
CA ASP A 66 14.79 -13.99 -10.27
C ASP A 66 15.26 -12.65 -10.85
N LEU A 67 15.20 -12.48 -12.16
CA LEU A 67 15.50 -11.21 -12.84
C LEU A 67 14.60 -10.07 -12.38
N TYR A 68 13.29 -10.33 -12.27
CA TYR A 68 12.32 -9.34 -11.79
C TYR A 68 12.63 -8.88 -10.37
N LEU A 69 12.88 -9.82 -9.47
CA LEU A 69 13.14 -9.50 -8.06
C LEU A 69 14.46 -8.73 -7.90
N GLU A 70 15.49 -9.07 -8.65
CA GLU A 70 16.76 -8.34 -8.63
C GLU A 70 16.58 -6.92 -9.16
N THR A 71 15.90 -6.73 -10.30
CA THR A 71 15.62 -5.41 -10.86
C THR A 71 14.79 -4.56 -9.88
N LYS A 72 13.75 -5.16 -9.29
CA LYS A 72 12.84 -4.43 -8.38
C LYS A 72 13.43 -4.13 -7.01
N LYS A 73 14.56 -4.71 -6.64
CA LYS A 73 15.25 -4.47 -5.37
C LYS A 73 15.55 -2.99 -5.12
N HIS A 74 15.85 -2.26 -6.18
CA HIS A 74 16.18 -0.83 -6.11
C HIS A 74 15.01 0.11 -6.42
N GLU A 75 13.89 -0.42 -6.94
CA GLU A 75 12.76 0.40 -7.38
C GLU A 75 11.58 0.42 -6.39
N ILE A 76 11.40 -0.65 -5.62
CA ILE A 76 10.26 -0.78 -4.71
C ILE A 76 10.72 -0.96 -3.26
N ARG A 77 9.80 -0.65 -2.33
CA ARG A 77 10.08 -0.82 -0.90
C ARG A 77 10.36 -2.27 -0.56
N GLU A 78 11.32 -2.50 0.34
CA GLU A 78 11.73 -3.83 0.79
C GLU A 78 10.56 -4.70 1.27
N SER A 79 9.59 -4.12 2.00
CA SER A 79 8.40 -4.84 2.45
C SER A 79 7.53 -5.34 1.29
N THR A 80 7.43 -4.55 0.22
CA THR A 80 6.71 -4.93 -1.00
C THR A 80 7.49 -6.00 -1.77
N LEU A 81 8.80 -5.84 -1.87
CA LEU A 81 9.68 -6.82 -2.50
C LEU A 81 9.59 -8.18 -1.81
N LYS A 82 9.74 -8.22 -0.47
CA LYS A 82 9.61 -9.45 0.33
C LYS A 82 8.26 -10.14 0.12
N LYS A 83 7.16 -9.35 0.16
CA LYS A 83 5.81 -9.88 -0.09
C LYS A 83 5.69 -10.46 -1.50
N ASN A 84 6.17 -9.74 -2.52
CA ASN A 84 6.13 -10.22 -3.90
C ASN A 84 6.99 -11.48 -4.07
N ALA A 85 8.20 -11.50 -3.51
CA ALA A 85 9.08 -12.66 -3.55
C ALA A 85 8.43 -13.91 -2.93
N GLN A 86 7.80 -13.78 -1.75
CA GLN A 86 7.07 -14.87 -1.11
C GLN A 86 5.94 -15.40 -1.99
N ILE A 87 5.14 -14.51 -2.57
CA ILE A 87 4.02 -14.89 -3.43
C ILE A 87 4.53 -15.55 -4.72
N LEU A 88 5.48 -14.92 -5.41
CA LEU A 88 6.01 -15.42 -6.68
C LEU A 88 6.68 -16.78 -6.51
N ASN A 89 7.52 -16.92 -5.48
CA ASN A 89 8.23 -18.17 -5.22
C ASN A 89 7.28 -19.32 -4.83
N ARG A 90 6.25 -19.03 -4.01
CA ARG A 90 5.34 -20.07 -3.51
C ARG A 90 4.28 -20.50 -4.53
N TYR A 91 3.78 -19.57 -5.35
CA TYR A 91 2.59 -19.82 -6.17
C TYR A 91 2.83 -19.73 -7.67
N ILE A 92 3.92 -19.12 -8.13
CA ILE A 92 4.20 -18.90 -9.54
C ILE A 92 5.43 -19.69 -10.00
N ARG A 93 6.49 -19.75 -9.19
CA ARG A 93 7.71 -20.53 -9.50
C ARG A 93 7.44 -22.01 -9.85
N PRO A 94 6.43 -22.71 -9.26
CA PRO A 94 6.07 -24.06 -9.68
C PRO A 94 5.61 -24.18 -11.13
N LEU A 95 5.19 -23.08 -11.78
CA LEU A 95 4.99 -23.02 -13.23
C LEU A 95 6.34 -22.99 -13.95
N ASN A 96 7.07 -24.09 -13.86
CA ASN A 96 8.41 -24.22 -14.46
C ASN A 96 8.32 -24.48 -15.97
N VAL A 97 7.91 -23.46 -16.73
CA VAL A 97 7.77 -23.52 -18.19
C VAL A 97 8.51 -22.35 -18.84
N LYS A 98 8.97 -22.55 -20.08
CA LYS A 98 9.52 -21.46 -20.91
C LYS A 98 8.44 -20.44 -21.21
N LEU A 99 8.78 -19.14 -21.25
CA LEU A 99 7.81 -18.07 -21.52
C LEU A 99 7.07 -18.25 -22.83
N LYS A 100 7.74 -18.75 -23.88
CA LYS A 100 7.11 -19.12 -25.17
C LYS A 100 5.98 -20.14 -25.03
N LYS A 101 6.09 -21.03 -24.04
CA LYS A 101 5.12 -22.11 -23.79
C LYS A 101 4.07 -21.73 -22.74
N LEU A 102 4.07 -20.49 -22.24
CA LEU A 102 3.07 -20.01 -21.27
C LEU A 102 1.73 -19.76 -21.98
N THR A 103 1.00 -20.84 -22.24
CA THR A 103 -0.26 -20.81 -22.96
C THR A 103 -1.45 -20.49 -22.06
N SER A 104 -2.56 -20.03 -22.67
CA SER A 104 -3.82 -19.82 -21.93
C SER A 104 -4.29 -21.09 -21.20
N LYS A 105 -4.05 -22.29 -21.77
CA LYS A 105 -4.41 -23.57 -21.13
C LYS A 105 -3.65 -23.77 -19.80
N GLN A 106 -2.34 -23.51 -19.78
CA GLN A 106 -1.54 -23.62 -18.56
C GLN A 106 -1.95 -22.59 -17.51
N LEU A 107 -2.22 -21.35 -17.92
CA LEU A 107 -2.69 -20.30 -17.02
C LEU A 107 -4.07 -20.59 -16.43
N VAL A 108 -4.99 -21.17 -17.22
CA VAL A 108 -6.30 -21.63 -16.70
C VAL A 108 -6.10 -22.76 -15.70
N SER A 109 -5.24 -23.74 -16.00
CA SER A 109 -4.92 -24.83 -15.07
C SER A 109 -4.32 -24.30 -13.76
N TRP A 110 -3.35 -23.37 -13.86
CA TRP A 110 -2.79 -22.69 -12.68
C TRP A 110 -3.86 -21.93 -11.88
N LYS A 111 -4.75 -21.20 -12.56
CA LYS A 111 -5.83 -20.46 -11.88
C LYS A 111 -6.78 -21.39 -11.15
N ASN A 112 -7.11 -22.53 -11.74
CA ASN A 112 -7.96 -23.55 -11.13
C ASN A 112 -7.28 -24.18 -9.90
N ASP A 113 -5.97 -24.48 -10.00
CA ASP A 113 -5.18 -24.95 -8.85
C ASP A 113 -5.21 -23.94 -7.69
N ILE A 114 -4.96 -22.66 -7.97
CA ILE A 114 -5.04 -21.61 -6.92
C ILE A 114 -6.48 -21.47 -6.38
N SER A 115 -7.50 -21.67 -7.22
CA SER A 115 -8.91 -21.60 -6.81
C SER A 115 -9.30 -22.74 -5.85
N SER A 116 -8.75 -23.93 -6.04
CA SER A 116 -9.03 -25.12 -5.21
C SER A 116 -8.35 -25.09 -3.85
N ARG A 117 -7.30 -24.25 -3.69
CA ARG A 117 -6.58 -24.13 -2.42
C ARG A 117 -7.41 -23.38 -1.39
N ASP A 118 -7.30 -23.78 -0.13
CA ASP A 118 -7.89 -23.06 1.01
C ASP A 118 -7.12 -21.74 1.27
N LEU A 119 -7.43 -20.74 0.46
CA LEU A 119 -6.86 -19.40 0.50
C LEU A 119 -7.97 -18.37 0.53
N SER A 120 -7.79 -17.32 1.35
CA SER A 120 -8.73 -16.21 1.34
C SER A 120 -8.81 -15.57 -0.05
N PHE A 121 -9.98 -15.05 -0.40
CA PHE A 121 -10.20 -14.38 -1.68
C PHE A 121 -9.21 -13.22 -1.91
N THR A 122 -8.92 -12.44 -0.86
CA THR A 122 -7.90 -11.39 -0.90
C THR A 122 -6.51 -11.94 -1.23
N MET A 123 -6.15 -13.12 -0.70
CA MET A 123 -4.87 -13.76 -1.03
C MET A 123 -4.83 -14.21 -2.48
N LYS A 124 -5.90 -14.80 -3.00
CA LYS A 124 -6.02 -15.17 -4.43
C LYS A 124 -5.84 -13.95 -5.32
N LYS A 125 -6.48 -12.81 -4.99
CA LYS A 125 -6.27 -11.53 -5.71
C LYS A 125 -4.82 -11.02 -5.64
N ASN A 126 -4.16 -11.13 -4.48
CA ASN A 126 -2.77 -10.73 -4.33
C ASN A 126 -1.84 -11.61 -5.18
N ILE A 127 -2.09 -12.92 -5.25
CA ILE A 127 -1.33 -13.86 -6.09
C ILE A 127 -1.48 -13.47 -7.57
N TYR A 128 -2.71 -13.24 -8.04
CA TYR A 128 -2.95 -12.76 -9.39
C TYR A 128 -2.26 -11.43 -9.67
N GLY A 129 -2.34 -10.48 -8.74
CA GLY A 129 -1.72 -9.16 -8.86
C GLY A 129 -0.20 -9.23 -8.99
N ALA A 130 0.46 -10.06 -8.17
CA ALA A 130 1.92 -10.27 -8.24
C ALA A 130 2.33 -10.90 -9.57
N PHE A 131 1.61 -11.93 -10.04
CA PHE A 131 1.88 -12.58 -11.33
C PHE A 131 1.63 -11.63 -12.50
N ARG A 132 0.54 -10.88 -12.47
CA ARG A 132 0.25 -9.85 -13.48
C ARG A 132 1.36 -8.79 -13.53
N GLY A 133 1.86 -8.35 -12.37
CA GLY A 133 2.96 -7.40 -12.27
C GLY A 133 4.25 -7.94 -12.89
N LEU A 134 4.62 -9.20 -12.60
CA LEU A 134 5.75 -9.89 -13.19
C LEU A 134 5.65 -9.94 -14.74
N LEU A 135 4.50 -10.39 -15.26
CA LEU A 135 4.31 -10.53 -16.71
C LEU A 135 4.18 -9.16 -17.42
N ASN A 136 3.63 -8.14 -16.78
CA ASN A 136 3.64 -6.78 -17.32
C ASN A 136 5.06 -6.24 -17.42
N TRP A 137 5.90 -6.49 -16.41
CA TRP A 137 7.33 -6.13 -16.47
C TRP A 137 8.03 -6.86 -17.60
N ALA A 138 7.77 -8.17 -17.78
CA ALA A 138 8.31 -8.92 -18.90
C ALA A 138 7.93 -8.33 -20.28
N VAL A 139 6.72 -7.79 -20.40
CA VAL A 139 6.29 -7.06 -21.61
C VAL A 139 7.06 -5.74 -21.76
N THR A 140 7.23 -4.99 -20.67
CA THR A 140 7.94 -3.69 -20.69
C THR A 140 9.40 -3.85 -21.12
N VAL A 141 10.09 -4.91 -20.66
CA VAL A 141 11.48 -5.17 -21.01
C VAL A 141 11.66 -5.99 -22.31
N GLY A 142 10.57 -6.39 -22.97
CA GLY A 142 10.59 -7.05 -24.28
C GLY A 142 10.70 -8.59 -24.26
N TYR A 143 10.62 -9.23 -23.09
CA TYR A 143 10.60 -10.69 -22.99
C TYR A 143 9.28 -11.31 -23.45
N LEU A 144 8.20 -10.55 -23.46
CA LEU A 144 6.88 -10.93 -23.96
C LEU A 144 6.29 -9.82 -24.83
N ASP A 145 5.58 -10.16 -25.89
CA ASP A 145 4.83 -9.18 -26.71
C ASP A 145 3.60 -8.66 -25.98
N LYS A 146 2.94 -9.50 -25.21
CA LYS A 146 1.71 -9.21 -24.46
C LYS A 146 1.59 -10.08 -23.24
N ASN A 147 0.93 -9.58 -22.22
CA ASN A 147 0.67 -10.34 -21.00
C ASN A 147 -0.47 -11.35 -21.23
N PRO A 148 -0.19 -12.67 -21.26
CA PRO A 148 -1.22 -13.67 -21.52
C PRO A 148 -2.24 -13.81 -20.39
N LEU A 149 -1.87 -13.39 -19.15
CA LEU A 149 -2.73 -13.50 -17.97
C LEU A 149 -3.95 -12.57 -18.03
N ILE A 150 -3.87 -11.47 -18.81
CA ILE A 150 -4.97 -10.51 -18.93
C ILE A 150 -6.24 -11.18 -19.48
N LYS A 151 -6.09 -12.11 -20.46
CA LYS A 151 -7.21 -12.84 -21.06
C LYS A 151 -7.93 -13.74 -20.05
N ILE A 152 -7.19 -14.27 -19.07
CA ILE A 152 -7.73 -15.19 -18.05
C ILE A 152 -8.54 -14.41 -17.01
N GLY A 153 -8.20 -13.15 -16.78
CA GLY A 153 -8.85 -12.27 -15.80
C GLY A 153 -8.57 -12.67 -14.35
N ASN A 154 -8.88 -11.76 -13.43
CA ASN A 154 -8.68 -11.96 -11.99
C ASN A 154 -9.67 -12.99 -11.42
N PHE A 155 -9.43 -13.43 -10.20
CA PHE A 155 -10.40 -14.21 -9.44
C PHE A 155 -11.65 -13.36 -9.19
N ARG A 156 -12.82 -13.99 -9.33
CA ARG A 156 -14.12 -13.38 -9.05
C ARG A 156 -14.81 -14.22 -8.00
N ASP A 157 -15.44 -13.56 -7.05
CA ASP A 157 -16.29 -14.16 -6.06
C ASP A 157 -17.68 -13.56 -6.25
N ALA A 158 -18.59 -14.36 -6.79
CA ALA A 158 -19.97 -13.96 -7.05
C ALA A 158 -20.75 -13.70 -5.74
N TYR A 159 -20.27 -14.26 -4.62
CA TYR A 159 -20.93 -14.21 -3.31
C TYR A 159 -20.19 -13.32 -2.30
N GLN A 160 -19.23 -12.50 -2.77
CA GLN A 160 -18.47 -11.61 -1.87
C GLN A 160 -19.42 -10.60 -1.23
N LYS A 161 -19.80 -10.86 0.03
CA LYS A 161 -20.42 -9.83 0.87
C LYS A 161 -19.44 -8.69 1.10
N LYS A 162 -19.90 -7.44 0.99
CA LYS A 162 -19.12 -6.29 1.43
C LYS A 162 -18.72 -6.54 2.88
N LYS A 163 -17.43 -6.51 3.18
CA LYS A 163 -16.95 -6.66 4.54
C LYS A 163 -17.39 -5.44 5.31
N GLU A 164 -18.18 -5.62 6.35
CA GLU A 164 -18.53 -4.53 7.26
C GLU A 164 -17.26 -3.97 7.89
N ILE A 165 -17.22 -2.66 7.97
CA ILE A 165 -16.11 -1.96 8.62
C ILE A 165 -16.45 -1.94 10.10
N LEU A 166 -15.65 -2.67 10.87
CA LEU A 166 -15.79 -2.67 12.33
C LEU A 166 -15.09 -1.43 12.88
N PHE A 167 -15.76 -0.75 13.79
CA PHE A 167 -15.21 0.40 14.50
C PHE A 167 -15.91 0.52 15.88
N TYR A 168 -15.29 1.25 16.78
CA TYR A 168 -15.92 1.60 18.07
C TYR A 168 -16.59 2.97 17.98
N THR A 169 -17.82 3.06 18.50
CA THR A 169 -18.47 4.32 18.81
C THR A 169 -17.71 5.06 19.92
N GLN A 170 -18.12 6.29 20.22
CA GLN A 170 -17.52 7.04 21.33
C GLN A 170 -17.70 6.32 22.66
N GLU A 171 -18.88 5.78 22.93
CA GLU A 171 -19.25 5.08 24.16
C GLU A 171 -18.47 3.76 24.28
N GLU A 172 -18.34 3.02 23.18
CA GLU A 172 -17.57 1.78 23.13
C GLU A 172 -16.09 2.06 23.35
N PHE A 173 -15.54 3.12 22.72
CA PHE A 173 -14.16 3.50 22.94
C PHE A 173 -13.90 3.90 24.41
N VAL A 174 -14.81 4.63 25.03
CA VAL A 174 -14.69 4.98 26.46
C VAL A 174 -14.66 3.74 27.35
N LYS A 175 -15.48 2.72 27.07
CA LYS A 175 -15.43 1.43 27.79
C LYS A 175 -14.08 0.73 27.54
N PHE A 176 -13.66 0.63 26.28
CA PHE A 176 -12.41 0.00 25.88
C PHE A 176 -11.19 0.67 26.53
N ILE A 177 -11.08 1.99 26.47
CA ILE A 177 -9.90 2.72 26.95
C ILE A 177 -9.77 2.68 28.49
N ARG A 178 -10.87 2.55 29.21
CA ARG A 178 -10.87 2.32 30.68
C ARG A 178 -10.21 0.99 31.01
N GLU A 179 -10.57 -0.08 30.29
CA GLU A 179 -9.94 -1.39 30.50
C GLU A 179 -8.46 -1.37 30.11
N VAL A 180 -8.09 -0.65 29.02
CA VAL A 180 -6.68 -0.48 28.68
C VAL A 180 -5.94 0.25 29.79
N LYS A 181 -6.52 1.27 30.41
CA LYS A 181 -5.92 1.98 31.53
C LYS A 181 -5.69 1.05 32.72
N THR A 182 -6.70 0.28 33.10
CA THR A 182 -6.60 -0.72 34.18
C THR A 182 -5.50 -1.74 33.91
N ILE A 183 -5.45 -2.30 32.67
CA ILE A 183 -4.40 -3.24 32.27
C ILE A 183 -3.00 -2.58 32.32
N SER A 184 -2.90 -1.32 31.95
CA SER A 184 -1.66 -0.55 32.00
C SER A 184 -1.17 -0.36 33.43
N GLU A 185 -2.09 -0.04 34.33
CA GLU A 185 -1.82 0.10 35.79
C GLU A 185 -1.41 -1.24 36.40
N GLU A 186 -2.14 -2.34 36.13
CA GLU A 186 -1.81 -3.69 36.57
C GLU A 186 -0.40 -4.13 36.16
N ARG A 187 0.05 -3.69 34.97
CA ARG A 187 1.36 -4.02 34.40
C ARG A 187 2.44 -2.99 34.72
N ASN A 188 2.08 -1.92 35.44
CA ASN A 188 2.94 -0.77 35.68
C ASN A 188 3.59 -0.25 34.39
N TYR A 189 2.80 -0.16 33.31
CA TYR A 189 3.28 0.21 31.97
C TYR A 189 2.26 1.05 31.19
N ASN A 190 2.36 2.37 31.32
CA ASN A 190 1.36 3.32 30.81
C ASN A 190 1.34 3.46 29.28
N ASP A 191 2.36 3.00 28.58
CA ASP A 191 2.48 3.17 27.12
C ASP A 191 1.33 2.57 26.30
N TYR A 192 0.68 1.50 26.79
CA TYR A 192 -0.47 0.91 26.11
C TYR A 192 -1.66 1.87 26.11
N TYR A 193 -1.95 2.50 27.24
CA TYR A 193 -3.01 3.47 27.36
C TYR A 193 -2.78 4.65 26.41
N VAL A 194 -1.57 5.19 26.39
CA VAL A 194 -1.18 6.31 25.51
C VAL A 194 -1.25 5.90 24.04
N PHE A 195 -0.82 4.68 23.70
CA PHE A 195 -0.88 4.15 22.33
C PHE A 195 -2.32 4.12 21.78
N PHE A 196 -3.27 3.58 22.54
CA PHE A 196 -4.66 3.49 22.10
C PHE A 196 -5.36 4.85 22.10
N ALA A 197 -5.01 5.75 23.03
CA ALA A 197 -5.45 7.14 22.98
C ALA A 197 -4.97 7.82 21.70
N LEU A 198 -3.70 7.74 21.37
CA LEU A 198 -3.16 8.26 20.11
C LEU A 198 -3.87 7.66 18.89
N ALA A 199 -4.09 6.34 18.87
CA ALA A 199 -4.74 5.66 17.76
C ALA A 199 -6.16 6.21 17.48
N TYR A 200 -6.95 6.42 18.54
CA TYR A 200 -8.31 6.91 18.42
C TYR A 200 -8.39 8.42 18.17
N PHE A 201 -7.69 9.23 18.96
CA PHE A 201 -7.80 10.70 18.88
C PHE A 201 -7.12 11.31 17.65
N THR A 202 -6.14 10.63 17.06
CA THR A 202 -5.43 11.15 15.88
C THR A 202 -5.78 10.42 14.58
N GLY A 203 -6.30 9.19 14.66
CA GLY A 203 -6.50 8.32 13.50
C GLY A 203 -5.18 7.92 12.82
N ALA A 204 -4.02 8.08 13.48
CA ALA A 204 -2.73 7.73 12.94
C ALA A 204 -2.60 6.22 12.66
N ARG A 205 -1.80 5.87 11.66
CA ARG A 205 -1.51 4.45 11.38
C ARG A 205 -0.62 3.87 12.47
N LYS A 206 -0.75 2.59 12.77
CA LYS A 206 0.06 1.90 13.79
C LYS A 206 1.56 2.23 13.67
N GLY A 207 2.12 2.11 12.49
CA GLY A 207 3.54 2.41 12.28
C GLY A 207 3.90 3.90 12.43
N GLU A 208 2.97 4.81 12.22
CA GLU A 208 3.13 6.24 12.48
C GLU A 208 3.20 6.47 13.99
N ILE A 209 2.29 5.87 14.79
CA ILE A 209 2.29 5.96 16.25
C ILE A 209 3.60 5.40 16.83
N HIS A 210 4.07 4.24 16.34
CA HIS A 210 5.36 3.68 16.75
C HIS A 210 6.53 4.63 16.49
N ALA A 211 6.46 5.45 15.46
CA ALA A 211 7.53 6.36 15.08
C ALA A 211 7.49 7.69 15.85
N LEU A 212 6.37 8.03 16.52
CA LEU A 212 6.25 9.29 17.24
C LEU A 212 7.26 9.37 18.39
N ARG A 213 7.94 10.48 18.44
CA ARG A 213 8.89 10.84 19.51
C ARG A 213 8.39 12.08 20.24
N TRP A 214 8.86 12.34 21.45
CA TRP A 214 8.49 13.55 22.18
C TRP A 214 8.86 14.83 21.43
N THR A 215 9.87 14.80 20.56
CA THR A 215 10.22 15.92 19.67
C THR A 215 9.14 16.22 18.63
N ASP A 216 8.24 15.28 18.35
CA ASP A 216 7.16 15.43 17.37
C ASP A 216 5.88 16.02 17.99
N TYR A 217 5.81 16.14 19.33
CA TYR A 217 4.72 16.77 20.07
C TYR A 217 5.19 18.12 20.60
N ARG A 218 4.66 19.21 20.05
CA ARG A 218 4.99 20.59 20.43
C ARG A 218 3.76 21.49 20.31
N ASP A 219 3.60 22.42 21.23
CA ASP A 219 2.57 23.46 21.18
C ASP A 219 1.17 22.91 20.90
N GLY A 220 0.80 21.82 21.55
CA GLY A 220 -0.49 21.17 21.36
C GLY A 220 -0.70 20.53 19.97
N LYS A 221 0.37 20.28 19.24
CA LYS A 221 0.33 19.67 17.89
C LYS A 221 1.25 18.46 17.79
N ILE A 222 0.82 17.46 17.02
CA ILE A 222 1.63 16.27 16.68
C ILE A 222 1.97 16.32 15.19
N THR A 223 3.26 16.23 14.88
CA THR A 223 3.76 16.12 13.50
C THR A 223 4.03 14.66 13.14
N ILE A 224 3.34 14.16 12.12
CA ILE A 224 3.47 12.79 11.62
C ILE A 224 4.18 12.84 10.26
N ASN A 225 5.45 12.44 10.23
CA ASN A 225 6.31 12.48 9.04
C ASN A 225 7.15 11.23 8.84
N LYS A 226 6.95 10.18 9.64
CA LYS A 226 7.71 8.93 9.62
C LYS A 226 6.84 7.76 10.06
N SER A 227 7.33 6.55 9.80
CA SER A 227 6.64 5.31 10.18
C SER A 227 7.66 4.22 10.48
N ILE A 228 7.41 3.39 11.48
CA ILE A 228 8.22 2.21 11.81
C ILE A 228 7.52 0.95 11.35
N SER A 229 8.30 0.04 10.75
CA SER A 229 7.89 -1.32 10.44
C SER A 229 8.69 -2.31 11.27
N GLN A 230 8.00 -3.13 12.05
CA GLN A 230 8.59 -4.21 12.88
C GLN A 230 8.59 -5.56 12.16
N LYS A 231 8.08 -5.64 10.93
CA LYS A 231 7.97 -6.89 10.16
C LYS A 231 9.19 -7.20 9.28
N LEU A 232 10.15 -6.30 9.24
CA LEU A 232 11.38 -6.47 8.47
C LEU A 232 12.41 -7.14 9.39
N GLY A 233 12.86 -8.34 9.07
CA GLY A 233 13.65 -9.25 9.91
C GLY A 233 14.96 -8.74 10.53
N ASN A 234 15.31 -7.47 10.37
CA ASN A 234 16.52 -6.84 10.92
C ASN A 234 16.19 -5.77 11.99
N GLY A 235 15.09 -5.94 12.74
CA GLY A 235 14.69 -5.01 13.81
C GLY A 235 13.73 -3.91 13.36
N ASP A 236 13.57 -2.92 14.22
CA ASP A 236 12.69 -1.78 13.99
C ASP A 236 13.29 -0.87 12.92
N ARG A 237 12.57 -0.67 11.82
CA ARG A 237 13.04 0.16 10.72
C ARG A 237 12.14 1.37 10.52
N GLU A 238 12.70 2.53 10.80
CA GLU A 238 12.08 3.80 10.47
C GLU A 238 12.14 4.02 8.95
N THR A 239 11.02 4.38 8.37
CA THR A 239 10.89 4.66 6.94
C THR A 239 10.17 5.99 6.75
N PRO A 240 10.49 6.76 5.69
CA PRO A 240 9.69 7.91 5.34
C PRO A 240 8.24 7.49 5.03
N PRO A 241 7.29 8.40 5.13
CA PRO A 241 5.90 8.14 4.81
C PRO A 241 5.75 7.53 3.42
N LYS A 242 4.67 6.77 3.22
CA LYS A 242 4.42 6.11 1.93
C LYS A 242 4.24 7.10 0.78
N ASN A 243 3.67 8.27 1.07
CA ASN A 243 3.44 9.36 0.12
C ASN A 243 3.77 10.70 0.81
N ILE A 244 4.15 11.72 0.06
CA ILE A 244 4.42 13.08 0.54
C ILE A 244 3.21 13.63 1.30
N ASN A 245 2.01 13.39 0.84
CA ASN A 245 0.75 13.82 1.48
C ASN A 245 0.47 13.13 2.84
N SER A 246 1.26 12.13 3.22
CA SER A 246 1.17 11.53 4.55
C SER A 246 1.84 12.38 5.64
N ASN A 247 2.69 13.36 5.25
CA ASN A 247 3.23 14.34 6.18
C ASN A 247 2.11 15.30 6.58
N ARG A 248 1.84 15.36 7.87
CA ARG A 248 0.77 16.20 8.41
C ARG A 248 1.05 16.59 9.84
N THR A 249 0.51 17.73 10.23
CA THR A 249 0.46 18.17 11.62
C THR A 249 -0.99 18.16 12.08
N ILE A 250 -1.26 17.54 13.20
CA ILE A 250 -2.60 17.37 13.78
C ILE A 250 -2.66 18.15 15.08
N GLU A 251 -3.65 19.00 15.24
CA GLU A 251 -3.97 19.60 16.53
C GLU A 251 -4.49 18.53 17.49
N VAL A 252 -3.94 18.53 18.69
CA VAL A 252 -4.26 17.58 19.76
C VAL A 252 -5.45 18.09 20.54
N SER A 253 -6.48 17.27 20.68
CA SER A 253 -7.63 17.59 21.55
C SER A 253 -7.19 17.62 23.02
N ARG A 254 -7.88 18.43 23.83
CA ARG A 254 -7.54 18.58 25.25
C ARG A 254 -7.43 17.25 26.02
N PRO A 255 -8.37 16.28 25.86
CA PRO A 255 -8.24 15.00 26.57
C PRO A 255 -6.96 14.23 26.19
N LEU A 256 -6.53 14.29 24.91
CA LEU A 256 -5.29 13.66 24.50
C LEU A 256 -4.06 14.43 25.01
N ALA A 257 -4.12 15.77 25.03
CA ALA A 257 -3.04 16.59 25.58
C ALA A 257 -2.79 16.27 27.06
N ASP A 258 -3.87 16.20 27.86
CA ASP A 258 -3.79 15.87 29.30
C ASP A 258 -3.13 14.49 29.51
N ILE A 259 -3.50 13.47 28.68
CA ILE A 259 -2.89 12.13 28.71
C ILE A 259 -1.39 12.19 28.35
N LEU A 260 -1.03 12.95 27.32
CA LEU A 260 0.37 13.07 26.89
C LEU A 260 1.23 13.82 27.90
N ASP A 261 0.69 14.89 28.51
CA ASP A 261 1.40 15.67 29.50
C ASP A 261 1.64 14.90 30.79
N GLU A 262 0.65 14.10 31.25
CA GLU A 262 0.82 13.18 32.37
C GLU A 262 1.88 12.13 32.06
N HIS A 263 1.81 11.51 30.90
CA HIS A 263 2.78 10.52 30.46
C HIS A 263 4.19 11.12 30.31
N PHE A 264 4.31 12.33 29.79
CA PHE A 264 5.58 13.02 29.68
C PHE A 264 6.24 13.27 31.06
N LYS A 265 5.43 13.71 32.02
CA LYS A 265 5.89 13.90 33.41
C LYS A 265 6.39 12.59 34.01
N HIS A 266 5.69 11.47 33.73
CA HIS A 266 6.11 10.16 34.17
C HIS A 266 7.42 9.73 33.49
N CYS A 267 7.53 9.86 32.18
CA CYS A 267 8.74 9.51 31.43
C CYS A 267 9.97 10.30 31.88
N LYS A 268 9.81 11.58 32.25
CA LYS A 268 10.92 12.41 32.77
C LYS A 268 11.55 11.90 34.07
N GLN A 269 10.87 11.06 34.82
CA GLN A 269 11.39 10.47 36.05
C GLN A 269 12.41 9.35 35.78
N TYR A 270 12.44 8.80 34.57
CA TYR A 270 13.41 7.76 34.23
C TYR A 270 14.80 8.37 33.98
N SER A 271 15.82 7.77 34.62
CA SER A 271 17.21 8.14 34.40
C SER A 271 17.55 7.97 32.91
N GLY A 272 18.15 9.00 32.31
CA GLY A 272 18.54 9.00 30.90
C GLY A 272 17.40 9.35 29.94
N PHE A 273 16.24 9.80 30.41
CA PHE A 273 15.18 10.29 29.54
C PHE A 273 15.69 11.33 28.56
N ASN A 274 15.30 11.19 27.29
CA ASN A 274 15.62 12.12 26.23
C ASN A 274 14.38 12.35 25.35
N ALA A 275 14.17 13.58 24.92
CA ALA A 275 13.04 13.94 24.05
C ALA A 275 13.05 13.23 22.68
N SER A 276 14.17 12.62 22.28
CA SER A 276 14.24 11.74 21.10
C SER A 276 13.66 10.34 21.32
N TYR A 277 13.27 9.98 22.55
CA TYR A 277 12.60 8.71 22.84
C TYR A 277 11.20 8.66 22.21
N HIS A 278 10.75 7.45 21.90
CA HIS A 278 9.39 7.23 21.43
C HIS A 278 8.37 7.58 22.52
N ILE A 279 7.27 8.20 22.13
CA ILE A 279 6.17 8.50 23.05
C ILE A 279 5.67 7.21 23.71
N CYS A 280 5.57 6.13 22.92
CA CYS A 280 5.18 4.80 23.40
C CYS A 280 6.36 3.84 23.24
N GLY A 281 6.96 3.41 24.38
CA GLY A 281 8.05 2.43 24.43
C GLY A 281 9.44 2.98 24.81
N GLY A 282 9.63 4.29 24.82
CA GLY A 282 10.90 4.89 25.26
C GLY A 282 12.03 4.75 24.23
N LEU A 283 13.15 4.10 24.58
CA LEU A 283 14.28 3.91 23.67
C LEU A 283 13.91 3.09 22.42
N HIS A 284 13.03 2.12 22.57
CA HIS A 284 12.51 1.28 21.50
C HIS A 284 10.99 1.39 21.44
N PRO A 285 10.36 1.35 20.26
CA PRO A 285 8.91 1.41 20.15
C PRO A 285 8.25 0.16 20.75
N LEU A 286 7.01 0.31 21.22
CA LEU A 286 6.19 -0.80 21.66
C LEU A 286 6.14 -1.94 20.64
N ARG A 287 6.09 -3.18 21.11
CA ARG A 287 6.00 -4.36 20.24
C ARG A 287 4.56 -4.58 19.74
N ASP A 288 4.43 -4.86 18.44
CA ASP A 288 3.16 -5.18 17.80
C ASP A 288 2.39 -6.28 18.54
N THR A 289 3.08 -7.34 18.95
CA THR A 289 2.47 -8.48 19.66
C THR A 289 1.90 -8.09 21.02
N SER A 290 2.58 -7.23 21.77
CA SER A 290 2.12 -6.76 23.06
C SER A 290 0.86 -5.90 22.94
N ILE A 291 0.84 -4.98 21.95
CA ILE A 291 -0.32 -4.14 21.66
C ILE A 291 -1.53 -4.98 21.23
N GLU A 292 -1.32 -5.98 20.36
CA GLU A 292 -2.40 -6.88 19.93
C GLU A 292 -2.96 -7.71 21.08
N ASN A 293 -2.11 -8.14 22.03
CA ASN A 293 -2.56 -8.87 23.21
C ASN A 293 -3.40 -7.97 24.13
N VAL A 294 -2.93 -6.75 24.39
CA VAL A 294 -3.70 -5.76 25.20
C VAL A 294 -5.02 -5.41 24.51
N ASN A 295 -5.02 -5.22 23.20
CA ASN A 295 -6.23 -4.96 22.43
C ASN A 295 -7.29 -6.05 22.61
N LYS A 296 -6.88 -7.32 22.49
CA LYS A 296 -7.78 -8.47 22.67
C LYS A 296 -8.30 -8.58 24.11
N GLU A 297 -7.42 -8.39 25.08
CA GLU A 297 -7.75 -8.46 26.49
C GLU A 297 -8.71 -7.34 26.89
N ALA A 298 -8.43 -6.10 26.53
CA ALA A 298 -9.26 -4.95 26.82
C ALA A 298 -10.66 -5.06 26.16
N ALA A 299 -10.74 -5.48 24.91
CA ALA A 299 -12.01 -5.72 24.24
C ALA A 299 -12.84 -6.80 24.96
N LYS A 300 -12.21 -7.89 25.41
CA LYS A 300 -12.85 -8.96 26.16
C LYS A 300 -13.37 -8.46 27.53
N ARG A 301 -12.54 -7.72 28.29
CA ARG A 301 -12.92 -7.15 29.60
C ARG A 301 -14.06 -6.15 29.47
N ALA A 302 -14.02 -5.30 28.42
CA ALA A 302 -15.07 -4.31 28.14
C ALA A 302 -16.38 -4.91 27.60
N GLY A 303 -16.42 -6.23 27.30
CA GLY A 303 -17.57 -6.87 26.68
C GLY A 303 -17.83 -6.43 25.25
N LEU A 304 -16.78 -5.99 24.51
CA LEU A 304 -16.86 -5.47 23.17
C LEU A 304 -16.36 -6.48 22.13
N HIS A 305 -16.85 -6.34 20.90
CA HIS A 305 -16.26 -7.07 19.78
C HIS A 305 -14.81 -6.59 19.53
N HIS A 306 -13.93 -7.53 19.20
CA HIS A 306 -12.54 -7.19 18.91
C HIS A 306 -12.40 -6.52 17.56
N ILE A 307 -11.77 -5.34 17.51
CA ILE A 307 -11.38 -4.64 16.30
C ILE A 307 -9.86 -4.65 16.13
N ARG A 308 -9.38 -4.58 14.89
CA ARG A 308 -7.93 -4.51 14.62
C ARG A 308 -7.39 -3.13 14.99
N ILE A 309 -6.11 -3.03 15.28
CA ILE A 309 -5.45 -1.73 15.54
C ILE A 309 -5.73 -0.70 14.44
N HIS A 310 -5.80 -1.13 13.18
CA HIS A 310 -6.12 -0.21 12.07
C HIS A 310 -7.57 0.32 12.12
N ASP A 311 -8.46 -0.41 12.74
CA ASP A 311 -9.88 -0.06 12.79
C ASP A 311 -10.16 1.09 13.79
N PHE A 312 -9.22 1.40 14.72
CA PHE A 312 -9.28 2.65 15.52
C PHE A 312 -9.22 3.90 14.64
N ARG A 313 -8.52 3.84 13.52
CA ARG A 313 -8.53 4.89 12.52
C ARG A 313 -9.90 5.00 11.83
N HIS A 314 -10.59 3.87 11.62
CA HIS A 314 -11.99 3.87 11.17
C HIS A 314 -12.91 4.47 12.22
N SER A 315 -12.70 4.14 13.50
CA SER A 315 -13.45 4.73 14.61
C SER A 315 -13.29 6.26 14.66
N HIS A 316 -12.05 6.75 14.56
CA HIS A 316 -11.76 8.20 14.48
C HIS A 316 -12.50 8.89 13.33
N ALA A 317 -12.41 8.33 12.13
CA ALA A 317 -13.03 8.91 10.95
C ALA A 317 -14.57 8.86 11.00
N SER A 318 -15.13 7.76 11.50
CA SER A 318 -16.59 7.61 11.70
C SER A 318 -17.12 8.60 12.72
N LEU A 319 -16.39 8.82 13.82
CA LEU A 319 -16.76 9.84 14.81
C LEU A 319 -16.83 11.23 14.18
N LEU A 320 -15.82 11.61 13.40
CA LEU A 320 -15.80 12.93 12.76
C LEU A 320 -16.89 13.05 11.67
N ALA A 321 -17.11 12.00 10.88
CA ALA A 321 -18.14 11.99 9.85
C ALA A 321 -19.55 12.09 10.44
N ASN A 322 -19.82 11.39 11.54
CA ASN A 322 -21.11 11.47 12.26
C ASN A 322 -21.35 12.83 12.94
N ASN A 323 -20.32 13.65 13.08
CA ASN A 323 -20.41 15.03 13.58
C ASN A 323 -20.25 16.07 12.46
N ASP A 324 -20.63 15.73 11.24
CA ASP A 324 -20.70 16.60 10.07
C ASP A 324 -19.39 17.30 9.68
N ILE A 325 -18.26 16.75 10.11
CA ILE A 325 -16.94 17.28 9.70
C ILE A 325 -16.73 16.99 8.21
N ASN A 326 -16.34 18.02 7.47
CA ASN A 326 -16.11 17.91 6.03
C ASN A 326 -15.16 16.76 5.67
N ILE A 327 -15.55 15.95 4.71
CA ILE A 327 -14.79 14.77 4.27
C ILE A 327 -13.36 15.09 3.81
N LEU A 328 -13.13 16.30 3.27
CA LEU A 328 -11.81 16.79 2.90
C LEU A 328 -10.92 16.96 4.13
N GLU A 329 -11.48 17.50 5.21
CA GLU A 329 -10.75 17.69 6.47
C GLU A 329 -10.42 16.34 7.12
N ILE A 330 -11.37 15.41 7.11
CA ILE A 330 -11.12 14.03 7.56
C ILE A 330 -10.00 13.40 6.73
N SER A 331 -10.04 13.55 5.40
CA SER A 331 -9.01 13.01 4.50
C SER A 331 -7.61 13.60 4.78
N ARG A 332 -7.52 14.92 5.00
CA ARG A 332 -6.27 15.62 5.37
C ARG A 332 -5.75 15.14 6.71
N ARG A 333 -6.60 15.08 7.72
CA ARG A 333 -6.26 14.63 9.07
C ARG A 333 -5.75 13.19 9.08
N LEU A 334 -6.37 12.33 8.28
CA LEU A 334 -5.93 10.96 8.10
C LEU A 334 -4.64 10.85 7.23
N GLY A 335 -4.31 11.83 6.40
CA GLY A 335 -3.20 11.76 5.44
C GLY A 335 -3.45 10.75 4.35
N HIS A 336 -4.65 10.77 3.74
CA HIS A 336 -4.94 10.05 2.52
C HIS A 336 -4.44 10.85 1.31
N SER A 337 -3.69 10.20 0.42
CA SER A 337 -3.22 10.82 -0.83
C SER A 337 -4.33 11.00 -1.86
N ASP A 338 -5.40 10.19 -1.73
CA ASP A 338 -6.56 10.20 -2.59
C ASP A 338 -7.81 10.27 -1.73
N ILE A 339 -8.60 11.31 -1.93
CA ILE A 339 -9.87 11.52 -1.24
C ILE A 339 -10.88 10.40 -1.50
N ALA A 340 -10.81 9.75 -2.68
CA ALA A 340 -11.67 8.62 -3.01
C ALA A 340 -11.54 7.49 -1.97
N THR A 341 -10.37 7.33 -1.35
CA THR A 341 -10.18 6.39 -0.25
C THR A 341 -11.09 6.71 0.94
N THR A 342 -11.24 8.00 1.28
CA THR A 342 -12.10 8.44 2.39
C THR A 342 -13.57 8.35 2.00
N LEU A 343 -13.92 8.83 0.81
CA LEU A 343 -15.29 8.78 0.28
C LEU A 343 -15.84 7.36 0.19
N ASN A 344 -15.09 6.43 -0.39
CA ASN A 344 -15.53 5.04 -0.56
C ASN A 344 -15.79 4.32 0.78
N VAL A 345 -15.15 4.78 1.85
CA VAL A 345 -15.26 4.18 3.18
C VAL A 345 -16.32 4.86 4.03
N TYR A 346 -16.43 6.19 3.98
CA TYR A 346 -17.20 6.97 4.95
C TYR A 346 -18.38 7.75 4.36
N SER A 347 -18.59 7.73 3.02
CA SER A 347 -19.69 8.47 2.39
C SER A 347 -21.07 8.11 2.92
N HIS A 348 -21.26 6.87 3.37
CA HIS A 348 -22.54 6.41 3.90
C HIS A 348 -22.92 7.00 5.29
N PHE A 349 -21.98 7.67 5.98
CA PHE A 349 -22.24 8.40 7.21
C PHE A 349 -22.80 9.80 6.95
N TYR A 350 -22.67 10.32 5.72
CA TYR A 350 -23.23 11.62 5.35
C TYR A 350 -24.65 11.42 4.82
N PRO A 351 -25.67 11.99 5.46
CA PRO A 351 -27.03 11.90 4.97
C PRO A 351 -27.14 12.58 3.59
N ALA A 352 -28.04 12.06 2.76
CA ALA A 352 -28.38 12.73 1.51
C ALA A 352 -29.12 14.05 1.83
N GLU A 353 -28.43 15.17 1.68
CA GLU A 353 -28.96 16.52 2.02
C GLU A 353 -29.69 17.18 0.84
N GLU A 354 -30.45 16.39 0.06
CA GLU A 354 -31.17 16.89 -1.10
C GLU A 354 -32.18 17.99 -0.71
N SER A 355 -32.85 17.86 0.44
CA SER A 355 -33.76 18.85 0.99
C SER A 355 -33.06 20.15 1.40
N LYS A 356 -31.83 20.08 1.92
CA LYS A 356 -31.04 21.28 2.24
C LYS A 356 -30.58 22.00 0.98
N ALA A 357 -30.13 21.27 -0.05
CA ALA A 357 -29.75 21.86 -1.32
C ALA A 357 -30.94 22.60 -1.95
N THR A 358 -32.12 21.97 -2.00
CA THR A 358 -33.35 22.61 -2.49
C THR A 358 -33.71 23.84 -1.69
N SER A 359 -33.67 23.78 -0.34
CA SER A 359 -34.00 24.94 0.51
C SER A 359 -33.02 26.12 0.37
N ILE A 360 -31.79 25.87 -0.06
CA ILE A 360 -30.84 26.96 -0.38
C ILE A 360 -31.19 27.59 -1.72
N LEU A 361 -31.49 26.75 -2.73
CA LEU A 361 -31.86 27.21 -4.06
C LEU A 361 -33.18 28.00 -4.05
N ASP A 362 -34.18 27.60 -3.23
CA ASP A 362 -35.45 28.29 -3.05
C ASP A 362 -35.32 29.72 -2.51
N LYS A 363 -34.18 30.07 -1.90
CA LYS A 363 -33.89 31.42 -1.45
C LYS A 363 -33.42 32.37 -2.53
N ILE A 364 -33.10 31.86 -3.71
CA ILE A 364 -32.64 32.66 -4.85
C ILE A 364 -33.89 33.28 -5.49
N ARG A 365 -34.06 34.60 -5.35
CA ARG A 365 -35.09 35.37 -6.05
C ARG A 365 -34.53 35.80 -7.40
N ILE A 366 -35.18 35.39 -8.50
CA ILE A 366 -34.90 35.82 -9.87
C ILE A 366 -35.82 36.97 -10.20
#